data_a4fb2ce8ae2336c6ec167dd9116d836b
#
_entry.id   a4fb2ce8ae2336c6ec167dd9116d836b
#
_cell.length_a   1.000
_cell.length_b   1.000
_cell.length_c   1.000
_cell.angle_alpha   90.00
_cell.angle_beta   90.00
_cell.angle_gamma   90.00
#
_symmetry.space_group_name_H-M   'P 1'
#
loop_
_entity.id
_entity.type
_entity.pdbx_description
1 polymer ?
#
loop_
_entity_poly.entity_id
_entity_poly.type
_entity_poly.pdbx_seq_one_letter_code
_entity_poly.pdbx_strand_id
1 'polypeptide(L)'
;DFDGLNLTWETLEGIAKHNGPLPLDEDGAIQAYSARHDLELDTWPGPEAQVAALADDIAYNNHDVDDGLRAGLFSVDDVSDVPLVGPVFAEVKAAYPDLDEHRLIHEAIRRMIGAVVEDVIVESRGRLADAGCQTGDEIRQLGRPVVSFSETMQAHDTDLKRFLFERMYRHYKVNRMASKARRVVRELFTLLVEEPQCLPGV
;
A
#
# COMPACT_ATOMS: atom_id res chain seq x y z
N ASP A 1 22.42 23.75 -5.97
CA ASP A 1 23.84 23.50 -5.96
C ASP A 1 24.17 22.07 -5.50
N PHE A 2 23.28 21.13 -5.79
CA PHE A 2 23.41 19.70 -5.60
C PHE A 2 22.72 18.97 -6.76
N ASP A 3 23.23 17.77 -7.06
CA ASP A 3 22.67 16.94 -8.14
C ASP A 3 21.48 16.12 -7.60
N GLY A 4 20.29 16.37 -8.12
CA GLY A 4 19.08 15.67 -7.75
C GLY A 4 18.29 16.33 -6.62
N LEU A 5 17.50 15.54 -5.88
CA LEU A 5 16.70 15.98 -4.75
C LEU A 5 17.54 16.07 -3.48
N ASN A 6 17.43 17.16 -2.72
CA ASN A 6 18.10 17.34 -1.44
C ASN A 6 17.26 16.71 -0.32
N LEU A 7 17.22 15.39 -0.26
CA LEU A 7 16.44 14.63 0.72
C LEU A 7 17.21 14.51 2.05
N THR A 8 16.47 14.49 3.15
CA THR A 8 17.05 14.18 4.46
C THR A 8 17.38 12.69 4.56
N TRP A 9 18.21 12.33 5.53
CA TRP A 9 18.57 10.94 5.81
C TRP A 9 17.32 10.08 6.10
N GLU A 10 16.38 10.58 6.90
CA GLU A 10 15.13 9.90 7.28
C GLU A 10 14.24 9.65 6.07
N THR A 11 14.22 10.58 5.11
CA THR A 11 13.45 10.39 3.87
C THR A 11 14.09 9.31 3.00
N LEU A 12 15.41 9.31 2.87
CA LEU A 12 16.16 8.29 2.13
C LEU A 12 16.02 6.91 2.77
N GLU A 13 16.13 6.86 4.09
CA GLU A 13 15.88 5.67 4.90
C GLU A 13 14.47 5.11 4.64
N GLY A 14 13.46 5.97 4.75
CA GLY A 14 12.06 5.59 4.56
C GLY A 14 11.77 5.06 3.14
N ILE A 15 12.39 5.65 2.12
CA ILE A 15 12.28 5.16 0.73
C ILE A 15 12.95 3.78 0.61
N ALA A 16 14.16 3.62 1.14
CA ALA A 16 14.90 2.36 1.06
C ALA A 16 14.22 1.23 1.84
N LYS A 17 13.76 1.53 3.06
CA LYS A 17 13.14 0.56 3.99
C LYS A 17 11.61 0.61 3.97
N HIS A 18 10.99 0.96 2.85
CA HIS A 18 9.52 1.09 2.74
C HIS A 18 8.77 -0.17 3.23
N ASN A 19 9.31 -1.35 2.96
CA ASN A 19 8.74 -2.63 3.39
C ASN A 19 9.42 -3.24 4.63
N GLY A 20 10.19 -2.46 5.37
CA GLY A 20 10.93 -2.91 6.54
C GLY A 20 12.43 -3.08 6.29
N PRO A 21 13.14 -3.74 7.22
CA PRO A 21 14.57 -3.99 7.12
C PRO A 21 14.96 -4.72 5.82
N LEU A 22 16.15 -4.40 5.31
CA LEU A 22 16.71 -5.02 4.11
C LEU A 22 17.95 -5.87 4.47
N PRO A 23 18.17 -6.99 3.77
CA PRO A 23 19.38 -7.78 3.94
C PRO A 23 20.62 -6.99 3.49
N LEU A 24 21.72 -7.12 4.25
CA LEU A 24 22.99 -6.45 3.96
C LEU A 24 23.84 -7.19 2.94
N ASP A 25 23.60 -8.48 2.77
CA ASP A 25 24.38 -9.42 1.96
C ASP A 25 23.88 -9.57 0.50
N GLU A 26 22.89 -8.78 0.11
CA GLU A 26 22.38 -8.74 -1.25
C GLU A 26 23.09 -7.69 -2.10
N ASP A 27 23.41 -8.04 -3.34
CA ASP A 27 23.95 -7.10 -4.33
C ASP A 27 22.80 -6.31 -4.97
N GLY A 28 22.68 -5.03 -4.58
CA GLY A 28 21.62 -4.15 -5.07
C GLY A 28 22.03 -2.68 -5.10
N ALA A 29 21.25 -1.87 -5.82
CA ALA A 29 21.49 -0.43 -5.92
C ALA A 29 21.36 0.27 -4.55
N ILE A 30 20.46 -0.19 -3.69
CA ILE A 30 20.24 0.34 -2.34
C ILE A 30 21.46 0.03 -1.46
N GLN A 31 21.95 -1.22 -1.48
CA GLN A 31 23.15 -1.63 -0.71
C GLN A 31 24.39 -0.87 -1.18
N ALA A 32 24.58 -0.71 -2.49
CA ALA A 32 25.67 0.07 -3.07
C ALA A 32 25.59 1.55 -2.71
N TYR A 33 24.40 2.12 -2.56
CA TYR A 33 24.20 3.46 -2.06
C TYR A 33 24.52 3.55 -0.58
N SER A 34 23.96 2.64 0.24
CA SER A 34 24.15 2.60 1.70
C SER A 34 25.60 2.40 2.11
N ALA A 35 26.40 1.70 1.30
CA ALA A 35 27.85 1.57 1.53
C ALA A 35 28.59 2.92 1.54
N ARG A 36 28.03 3.98 0.96
CA ARG A 36 28.60 5.33 0.89
C ARG A 36 27.88 6.31 1.80
N HIS A 37 26.63 6.05 2.11
CA HIS A 37 25.77 6.86 2.93
C HIS A 37 24.87 5.91 3.73
N ASP A 38 25.35 5.48 4.88
CA ASP A 38 24.73 4.43 5.69
C ASP A 38 23.29 4.78 6.05
N LEU A 39 22.36 3.92 5.65
CA LEU A 39 20.92 4.01 5.91
C LEU A 39 20.44 3.00 6.97
N GLU A 40 21.40 2.34 7.68
CA GLU A 40 21.08 1.33 8.72
C GLU A 40 20.05 0.30 8.21
N LEU A 41 20.32 -0.31 7.04
CA LEU A 41 19.34 -1.12 6.28
C LEU A 41 18.76 -2.30 7.07
N ASP A 42 19.48 -2.83 8.04
CA ASP A 42 19.11 -3.96 8.90
C ASP A 42 18.19 -3.58 10.06
N THR A 43 17.98 -2.30 10.31
CA THR A 43 17.05 -1.80 11.33
C THR A 43 15.67 -1.52 10.76
N TRP A 44 14.66 -1.40 11.62
CA TRP A 44 13.34 -0.94 11.20
C TRP A 44 13.40 0.55 10.78
N PRO A 45 12.53 0.98 9.82
CA PRO A 45 12.47 2.41 9.47
C PRO A 45 11.89 3.25 10.62
N GLY A 46 12.12 4.55 10.56
CA GLY A 46 11.50 5.50 11.48
C GLY A 46 9.97 5.44 11.47
N PRO A 47 9.30 5.96 12.52
CA PRO A 47 7.85 5.80 12.68
C PRO A 47 7.05 6.46 11.55
N GLU A 48 7.50 7.58 11.01
CA GLU A 48 6.86 8.27 9.88
C GLU A 48 6.88 7.41 8.61
N ALA A 49 7.99 6.74 8.35
CA ALA A 49 8.09 5.83 7.21
C ALA A 49 7.21 4.59 7.37
N GLN A 50 7.10 4.05 8.60
CA GLN A 50 6.17 2.96 8.90
C GLN A 50 4.70 3.39 8.69
N VAL A 51 4.33 4.61 9.10
CA VAL A 51 2.99 5.18 8.82
C VAL A 51 2.76 5.30 7.33
N ALA A 52 3.73 5.85 6.58
CA ALA A 52 3.61 6.05 5.14
C ALA A 52 3.40 4.71 4.40
N ALA A 53 4.18 3.69 4.74
CA ALA A 53 4.08 2.36 4.14
C ALA A 53 2.70 1.71 4.40
N LEU A 54 2.23 1.75 5.65
CA LEU A 54 0.94 1.15 6.00
C LEU A 54 -0.24 1.95 5.43
N ALA A 55 -0.13 3.30 5.36
CA ALA A 55 -1.15 4.14 4.73
C ALA A 55 -1.28 3.87 3.22
N ASP A 56 -0.16 3.58 2.53
CA ASP A 56 -0.16 3.17 1.13
C ASP A 56 -0.90 1.84 0.94
N ASP A 57 -0.61 0.84 1.76
CA ASP A 57 -1.32 -0.45 1.76
C ASP A 57 -2.84 -0.28 2.00
N ILE A 58 -3.22 0.55 2.97
CA ILE A 58 -4.63 0.86 3.27
C ILE A 58 -5.30 1.50 2.06
N ALA A 59 -4.69 2.53 1.50
CA ALA A 59 -5.23 3.23 0.33
C ALA A 59 -5.39 2.26 -0.84
N TYR A 60 -4.35 1.49 -1.14
CA TYR A 60 -4.33 0.54 -2.26
C TYR A 60 -5.46 -0.49 -2.15
N ASN A 61 -5.56 -1.19 -1.02
CA ASN A 61 -6.57 -2.23 -0.82
C ASN A 61 -8.01 -1.69 -0.90
N ASN A 62 -8.28 -0.53 -0.31
CA ASN A 62 -9.61 0.07 -0.33
C ASN A 62 -10.00 0.60 -1.73
N HIS A 63 -9.06 1.22 -2.44
CA HIS A 63 -9.30 1.64 -3.83
C HIS A 63 -9.47 0.46 -4.78
N ASP A 64 -8.77 -0.65 -4.56
CA ASP A 64 -8.95 -1.86 -5.35
C ASP A 64 -10.35 -2.47 -5.17
N VAL A 65 -10.92 -2.42 -3.97
CA VAL A 65 -12.32 -2.82 -3.75
C VAL A 65 -13.27 -1.90 -4.52
N ASP A 66 -13.09 -0.57 -4.43
CA ASP A 66 -13.91 0.41 -5.16
C ASP A 66 -13.82 0.19 -6.68
N ASP A 67 -12.61 0.07 -7.20
CA ASP A 67 -12.34 -0.14 -8.62
C ASP A 67 -12.90 -1.49 -9.12
N GLY A 68 -12.73 -2.55 -8.36
CA GLY A 68 -13.26 -3.86 -8.69
C GLY A 68 -14.79 -3.89 -8.80
N LEU A 69 -15.47 -3.26 -7.86
CA LEU A 69 -16.94 -3.10 -7.87
C LEU A 69 -17.39 -2.25 -9.05
N ARG A 70 -16.77 -1.08 -9.27
CA ARG A 70 -17.12 -0.17 -10.38
C ARG A 70 -16.82 -0.76 -11.77
N ALA A 71 -15.77 -1.55 -11.89
CA ALA A 71 -15.41 -2.24 -13.13
C ALA A 71 -16.24 -3.51 -13.38
N GLY A 72 -17.11 -3.90 -12.44
CA GLY A 72 -17.92 -5.12 -12.51
C GLY A 72 -17.05 -6.38 -12.61
N LEU A 73 -15.94 -6.41 -11.88
CA LEU A 73 -15.11 -7.61 -11.73
C LEU A 73 -15.69 -8.56 -10.69
N PHE A 74 -16.36 -8.00 -9.69
CA PHE A 74 -17.17 -8.67 -8.68
C PHE A 74 -18.29 -7.72 -8.22
N SER A 75 -19.32 -8.27 -7.59
CA SER A 75 -20.49 -7.54 -7.10
C SER A 75 -20.43 -7.29 -5.59
N VAL A 76 -21.36 -6.47 -5.09
CA VAL A 76 -21.53 -6.26 -3.64
C VAL A 76 -21.90 -7.57 -2.93
N ASP A 77 -22.61 -8.48 -3.60
CA ASP A 77 -22.96 -9.78 -3.04
C ASP A 77 -21.74 -10.71 -2.96
N ASP A 78 -20.80 -10.62 -3.91
CA ASP A 78 -19.55 -11.40 -3.88
C ASP A 78 -18.63 -11.04 -2.70
N VAL A 79 -18.73 -9.81 -2.16
CA VAL A 79 -17.91 -9.37 -1.02
C VAL A 79 -18.62 -9.52 0.33
N SER A 80 -19.84 -10.05 0.36
CA SER A 80 -20.65 -10.19 1.59
C SER A 80 -19.97 -11.03 2.68
N ASP A 81 -19.21 -12.04 2.29
CA ASP A 81 -18.51 -12.95 3.20
C ASP A 81 -17.05 -12.54 3.45
N VAL A 82 -16.58 -11.44 2.85
CA VAL A 82 -15.22 -10.94 3.07
C VAL A 82 -15.20 -10.17 4.39
N PRO A 83 -14.39 -10.61 5.38
CA PRO A 83 -14.23 -9.90 6.64
C PRO A 83 -13.87 -8.42 6.41
N LEU A 84 -14.33 -7.52 7.26
CA LEU A 84 -14.23 -6.08 7.07
C LEU A 84 -15.19 -5.53 5.99
N VAL A 85 -15.22 -6.08 4.77
CA VAL A 85 -15.99 -5.55 3.64
C VAL A 85 -17.50 -5.83 3.83
N GLY A 86 -17.87 -7.10 3.94
CA GLY A 86 -19.26 -7.53 4.05
C GLY A 86 -20.03 -6.84 5.19
N PRO A 87 -19.53 -6.86 6.43
CA PRO A 87 -20.18 -6.18 7.56
C PRO A 87 -20.40 -4.69 7.32
N VAL A 88 -19.44 -3.97 6.75
CA VAL A 88 -19.57 -2.54 6.45
C VAL A 88 -20.64 -2.27 5.39
N PHE A 89 -20.70 -3.07 4.33
CA PHE A 89 -21.77 -2.96 3.33
C PHE A 89 -23.14 -3.25 3.92
N ALA A 90 -23.25 -4.24 4.80
CA ALA A 90 -24.50 -4.56 5.51
C ALA A 90 -24.96 -3.40 6.42
N GLU A 91 -24.05 -2.79 7.16
CA GLU A 91 -24.33 -1.61 7.99
C GLU A 91 -24.82 -0.43 7.16
N VAL A 92 -24.16 -0.14 6.03
CA VAL A 92 -24.57 0.99 5.16
C VAL A 92 -25.94 0.73 4.55
N LYS A 93 -26.22 -0.49 4.06
CA LYS A 93 -27.54 -0.88 3.55
C LYS A 93 -28.64 -0.73 4.63
N ALA A 94 -28.34 -1.13 5.86
CA ALA A 94 -29.29 -1.01 6.96
C ALA A 94 -29.56 0.46 7.38
N ALA A 95 -28.50 1.29 7.36
CA ALA A 95 -28.61 2.70 7.72
C ALA A 95 -29.29 3.55 6.62
N TYR A 96 -29.13 3.16 5.36
CA TYR A 96 -29.59 3.91 4.20
C TYR A 96 -30.18 2.97 3.13
N PRO A 97 -31.39 2.45 3.34
CA PRO A 97 -31.98 1.42 2.45
C PRO A 97 -32.29 1.91 1.02
N ASP A 98 -32.41 3.21 0.82
CA ASP A 98 -32.74 3.83 -0.47
C ASP A 98 -31.54 4.35 -1.27
N LEU A 99 -30.29 4.05 -0.82
CA LEU A 99 -29.12 4.45 -1.57
C LEU A 99 -28.99 3.69 -2.90
N ASP A 100 -28.68 4.43 -3.96
CA ASP A 100 -28.21 3.82 -5.19
C ASP A 100 -26.84 3.13 -4.98
N GLU A 101 -26.52 2.21 -5.86
CA GLU A 101 -25.30 1.39 -5.74
C GLU A 101 -24.01 2.23 -5.69
N HIS A 102 -23.93 3.32 -6.47
CA HIS A 102 -22.76 4.20 -6.48
C HIS A 102 -22.50 4.85 -5.13
N ARG A 103 -23.56 5.34 -4.50
CA ARG A 103 -23.49 5.96 -3.17
C ARG A 103 -23.26 4.94 -2.08
N LEU A 104 -23.87 3.74 -2.21
CA LEU A 104 -23.62 2.62 -1.33
C LEU A 104 -22.14 2.25 -1.31
N ILE A 105 -21.53 2.05 -2.49
CA ILE A 105 -20.10 1.74 -2.61
C ILE A 105 -19.25 2.85 -1.98
N HIS A 106 -19.50 4.11 -2.35
CA HIS A 106 -18.73 5.24 -1.83
C HIS A 106 -18.79 5.33 -0.30
N GLU A 107 -19.98 5.21 0.31
CA GLU A 107 -20.13 5.28 1.75
C GLU A 107 -19.50 4.08 2.46
N ALA A 108 -19.61 2.87 1.88
CA ALA A 108 -18.96 1.68 2.42
C ALA A 108 -17.43 1.82 2.40
N ILE A 109 -16.83 2.22 1.28
CA ILE A 109 -15.38 2.45 1.19
C ILE A 109 -14.91 3.49 2.20
N ARG A 110 -15.62 4.62 2.33
CA ARG A 110 -15.30 5.64 3.34
C ARG A 110 -15.28 5.07 4.76
N ARG A 111 -16.26 4.23 5.12
CA ARG A 111 -16.32 3.57 6.45
C ARG A 111 -15.23 2.54 6.62
N MET A 112 -14.94 1.75 5.58
CA MET A 112 -13.84 0.78 5.62
C MET A 112 -12.52 1.48 5.93
N ILE A 113 -12.18 2.54 5.19
CA ILE A 113 -10.97 3.34 5.45
C ILE A 113 -10.97 3.85 6.91
N GLY A 114 -12.09 4.40 7.37
CA GLY A 114 -12.22 4.88 8.75
C GLY A 114 -11.96 3.81 9.81
N ALA A 115 -12.54 2.62 9.63
CA ALA A 115 -12.35 1.49 10.54
C ALA A 115 -10.90 1.00 10.59
N VAL A 116 -10.26 0.89 9.43
CA VAL A 116 -8.87 0.44 9.33
C VAL A 116 -7.89 1.47 9.92
N VAL A 117 -8.10 2.76 9.65
CA VAL A 117 -7.28 3.85 10.21
C VAL A 117 -7.42 3.92 11.73
N GLU A 118 -8.65 3.78 12.26
CA GLU A 118 -8.87 3.76 13.72
C GLU A 118 -8.15 2.59 14.38
N ASP A 119 -8.21 1.39 13.79
CA ASP A 119 -7.49 0.21 14.27
C ASP A 119 -5.98 0.47 14.35
N VAL A 120 -5.39 0.98 13.28
CA VAL A 120 -3.95 1.32 13.24
C VAL A 120 -3.57 2.33 14.31
N ILE A 121 -4.38 3.37 14.50
CA ILE A 121 -4.11 4.40 15.52
C ILE A 121 -4.14 3.80 16.92
N VAL A 122 -5.14 3.00 17.24
CA VAL A 122 -5.30 2.38 18.56
C VAL A 122 -4.16 1.40 18.84
N GLU A 123 -3.90 0.50 17.90
CA GLU A 123 -2.86 -0.52 18.03
C GLU A 123 -1.46 0.11 18.14
N SER A 124 -1.14 1.07 17.25
CA SER A 124 0.17 1.72 17.24
C SER A 124 0.43 2.53 18.51
N ARG A 125 -0.59 3.20 19.07
CA ARG A 125 -0.48 3.87 20.37
C ARG A 125 -0.19 2.89 21.50
N GLY A 126 -0.85 1.72 21.50
CA GLY A 126 -0.57 0.65 22.45
C GLY A 126 0.88 0.17 22.34
N ARG A 127 1.33 -0.16 21.13
CA ARG A 127 2.70 -0.63 20.88
C ARG A 127 3.78 0.39 21.28
N LEU A 128 3.55 1.68 21.01
CA LEU A 128 4.45 2.75 21.41
C LEU A 128 4.52 2.90 22.94
N ALA A 129 3.37 2.82 23.62
CA ALA A 129 3.32 2.88 25.08
C ALA A 129 4.06 1.69 25.73
N ASP A 130 3.84 0.49 25.21
CA ASP A 130 4.48 -0.74 25.69
C ASP A 130 6.00 -0.74 25.42
N ALA A 131 6.44 -0.16 24.31
CA ALA A 131 7.85 -0.06 23.96
C ALA A 131 8.59 0.97 24.82
N GLY A 132 7.91 2.02 25.29
CA GLY A 132 8.51 3.07 26.12
C GLY A 132 9.55 3.93 25.38
N CYS A 133 9.65 3.83 24.05
CA CYS A 133 10.61 4.57 23.24
C CYS A 133 10.38 6.09 23.36
N GLN A 134 11.46 6.85 23.46
CA GLN A 134 11.44 8.32 23.56
C GLN A 134 11.97 8.99 22.28
N THR A 135 12.68 8.24 21.44
CA THR A 135 13.33 8.75 20.23
C THR A 135 13.04 7.87 19.02
N GLY A 136 13.19 8.43 17.81
CA GLY A 136 13.08 7.67 16.56
C GLY A 136 14.16 6.58 16.45
N ASP A 137 15.35 6.82 16.99
CA ASP A 137 16.45 5.85 16.97
C ASP A 137 16.13 4.62 17.83
N GLU A 138 15.52 4.82 19.01
CA GLU A 138 15.05 3.70 19.84
C GLU A 138 13.99 2.87 19.11
N ILE A 139 13.12 3.50 18.31
CA ILE A 139 12.13 2.80 17.49
C ILE A 139 12.81 1.97 16.40
N ARG A 140 13.86 2.50 15.74
CA ARG A 140 14.62 1.77 14.72
C ARG A 140 15.27 0.50 15.30
N GLN A 141 15.80 0.59 16.50
CA GLN A 141 16.50 -0.50 17.19
C GLN A 141 15.58 -1.50 17.88
N LEU A 142 14.27 -1.27 17.88
CA LEU A 142 13.30 -2.12 18.61
C LEU A 142 13.16 -3.55 18.06
N GLY A 143 13.61 -3.79 16.83
CA GLY A 143 13.53 -5.10 16.17
C GLY A 143 12.12 -5.52 15.72
N ARG A 144 11.13 -4.62 15.85
CA ARG A 144 9.75 -4.84 15.42
C ARG A 144 9.07 -3.51 15.06
N PRO A 145 8.03 -3.52 14.21
CA PRO A 145 7.31 -2.29 13.88
C PRO A 145 6.48 -1.80 15.09
N VAL A 146 6.36 -0.50 15.22
CA VAL A 146 5.45 0.18 16.15
C VAL A 146 4.15 0.60 15.49
N VAL A 147 4.15 0.80 14.18
CA VAL A 147 2.94 1.06 13.39
C VAL A 147 2.47 -0.23 12.74
N SER A 148 1.27 -0.67 13.10
CA SER A 148 0.74 -1.95 12.63
C SER A 148 -0.77 -2.03 12.83
N PHE A 149 -1.40 -2.96 12.14
CA PHE A 149 -2.74 -3.44 12.46
C PHE A 149 -2.76 -4.24 13.77
N SER A 150 -3.94 -4.29 14.41
CA SER A 150 -4.24 -5.33 15.40
C SER A 150 -4.20 -6.72 14.75
N GLU A 151 -4.06 -7.78 15.54
CA GLU A 151 -4.08 -9.15 15.01
C GLU A 151 -5.37 -9.47 14.23
N THR A 152 -6.50 -8.97 14.71
CA THR A 152 -7.80 -9.15 14.04
C THR A 152 -7.83 -8.43 12.70
N MET A 153 -7.41 -7.17 12.65
CA MET A 153 -7.40 -6.39 11.40
C MET A 153 -6.38 -6.94 10.41
N GLN A 154 -5.23 -7.42 10.88
CA GLN A 154 -4.23 -8.10 10.04
C GLN A 154 -4.79 -9.36 9.38
N ALA A 155 -5.62 -10.13 10.09
CA ALA A 155 -6.30 -11.29 9.52
C ALA A 155 -7.31 -10.86 8.45
N HIS A 156 -8.10 -9.82 8.71
CA HIS A 156 -9.06 -9.27 7.77
C HIS A 156 -8.38 -8.72 6.51
N ASP A 157 -7.28 -8.00 6.63
CA ASP A 157 -6.46 -7.50 5.53
C ASP A 157 -5.91 -8.66 4.66
N THR A 158 -5.45 -9.72 5.30
CA THR A 158 -4.98 -10.92 4.61
C THR A 158 -6.08 -11.58 3.80
N ASP A 159 -7.29 -11.70 4.36
CA ASP A 159 -8.44 -12.27 3.66
C ASP A 159 -8.90 -11.38 2.50
N LEU A 160 -8.91 -10.06 2.70
CA LEU A 160 -9.20 -9.10 1.64
C LEU A 160 -8.19 -9.20 0.48
N LYS A 161 -6.88 -9.21 0.78
CA LYS A 161 -5.82 -9.37 -0.22
C LYS A 161 -5.96 -10.67 -1.01
N ARG A 162 -6.35 -11.78 -0.34
CA ARG A 162 -6.62 -13.05 -1.00
C ARG A 162 -7.80 -12.95 -1.96
N PHE A 163 -8.91 -12.34 -1.52
CA PHE A 163 -10.08 -12.11 -2.35
C PHE A 163 -9.74 -11.27 -3.60
N LEU A 164 -9.05 -10.13 -3.42
CA LEU A 164 -8.62 -9.26 -4.52
C LEU A 164 -7.68 -9.99 -5.49
N PHE A 165 -6.76 -10.80 -4.98
CA PHE A 165 -5.86 -11.59 -5.82
C PHE A 165 -6.63 -12.55 -6.73
N GLU A 166 -7.62 -13.24 -6.20
CA GLU A 166 -8.40 -14.24 -6.95
C GLU A 166 -9.41 -13.59 -7.90
N ARG A 167 -10.14 -12.57 -7.43
CA ARG A 167 -11.28 -12.01 -8.15
C ARG A 167 -10.94 -10.82 -9.03
N MET A 168 -9.85 -10.11 -8.75
CA MET A 168 -9.41 -8.92 -9.48
C MET A 168 -8.12 -9.17 -10.25
N TYR A 169 -7.00 -9.42 -9.58
CA TYR A 169 -5.69 -9.46 -10.25
C TYR A 169 -5.54 -10.64 -11.22
N ARG A 170 -6.21 -11.75 -10.95
CA ARG A 170 -6.27 -12.91 -11.87
C ARG A 170 -7.43 -12.87 -12.86
N HIS A 171 -8.26 -11.84 -12.80
CA HIS A 171 -9.40 -11.73 -13.70
C HIS A 171 -8.94 -11.57 -15.16
N TYR A 172 -9.57 -12.29 -16.09
CA TYR A 172 -9.13 -12.33 -17.49
C TYR A 172 -9.13 -10.97 -18.20
N LYS A 173 -10.09 -10.07 -17.87
CA LYS A 173 -10.13 -8.70 -18.40
C LYS A 173 -8.88 -7.93 -17.98
N VAL A 174 -8.48 -8.00 -16.69
CA VAL A 174 -7.30 -7.34 -16.16
C VAL A 174 -6.04 -7.89 -16.81
N ASN A 175 -5.92 -9.22 -16.90
CA ASN A 175 -4.78 -9.87 -17.55
C ASN A 175 -4.62 -9.48 -19.02
N ARG A 176 -5.74 -9.38 -19.77
CA ARG A 176 -5.73 -8.91 -21.17
C ARG A 176 -5.25 -7.47 -21.28
N MET A 177 -5.75 -6.57 -20.41
CA MET A 177 -5.34 -5.16 -20.42
C MET A 177 -3.89 -4.99 -20.01
N ALA A 178 -3.44 -5.69 -18.97
CA ALA A 178 -2.03 -5.69 -18.53
C ALA A 178 -1.07 -6.24 -19.62
N SER A 179 -1.49 -7.28 -20.35
CA SER A 179 -0.72 -7.82 -21.48
C SER A 179 -0.61 -6.79 -22.61
N LYS A 180 -1.74 -6.12 -22.95
CA LYS A 180 -1.76 -5.05 -23.96
C LYS A 180 -0.88 -3.87 -23.53
N ALA A 181 -1.01 -3.41 -22.28
CA ALA A 181 -0.22 -2.30 -21.76
C ALA A 181 1.28 -2.59 -21.81
N ARG A 182 1.71 -3.77 -21.33
CA ARG A 182 3.12 -4.19 -21.41
C ARG A 182 3.67 -4.18 -22.85
N ARG A 183 2.85 -4.59 -23.83
CA ARG A 183 3.25 -4.57 -25.24
C ARG A 183 3.40 -3.14 -25.73
N VAL A 184 2.41 -2.28 -25.48
CA VAL A 184 2.45 -0.86 -25.89
C VAL A 184 3.65 -0.15 -25.30
N VAL A 185 3.91 -0.30 -23.99
CA VAL A 185 5.05 0.33 -23.31
C VAL A 185 6.36 -0.15 -23.93
N ARG A 186 6.50 -1.45 -24.18
CA ARG A 186 7.72 -2.02 -24.80
C ARG A 186 7.93 -1.47 -26.21
N GLU A 187 6.89 -1.47 -27.04
CA GLU A 187 6.96 -0.99 -28.42
C GLU A 187 7.30 0.51 -28.47
N LEU A 188 6.66 1.33 -27.61
CA LEU A 188 6.97 2.76 -27.51
C LEU A 188 8.39 3.02 -27.00
N PHE A 189 8.84 2.30 -25.97
CA PHE A 189 10.20 2.42 -25.45
C PHE A 189 11.24 2.10 -26.52
N THR A 190 11.06 0.98 -27.24
CA THR A 190 11.97 0.58 -28.33
C THR A 190 11.99 1.65 -29.43
N LEU A 191 10.81 2.09 -29.88
CA LEU A 191 10.72 3.13 -30.90
C LEU A 191 11.44 4.42 -30.50
N LEU A 192 11.19 4.93 -29.30
CA LEU A 192 11.77 6.19 -28.83
C LEU A 192 13.28 6.10 -28.54
N VAL A 193 13.80 4.90 -28.23
CA VAL A 193 15.24 4.65 -28.12
C VAL A 193 15.90 4.58 -29.50
N GLU A 194 15.26 3.94 -30.48
CA GLU A 194 15.77 3.81 -31.85
C GLU A 194 15.61 5.13 -32.66
N GLU A 195 14.55 5.88 -32.38
CA GLU A 195 14.20 7.12 -33.05
C GLU A 195 13.99 8.28 -32.05
N PRO A 196 15.06 8.77 -31.38
CA PRO A 196 14.94 9.82 -30.35
C PRO A 196 14.37 11.12 -30.89
N GLN A 197 14.47 11.39 -32.19
CA GLN A 197 13.85 12.54 -32.84
C GLN A 197 12.30 12.53 -32.79
N CYS A 198 11.67 11.43 -32.41
CA CYS A 198 10.24 11.32 -32.16
C CYS A 198 9.83 11.90 -30.79
N LEU A 199 10.79 12.23 -29.91
CA LEU A 199 10.52 12.88 -28.62
C LEU A 199 10.30 14.39 -28.82
N PRO A 200 9.35 15.01 -28.08
CA PRO A 200 9.18 16.46 -28.11
C PRO A 200 10.43 17.18 -27.60
N GLY A 201 10.95 18.14 -28.34
CA GLY A 201 12.04 19.00 -27.91
C GLY A 201 13.45 18.44 -28.06
N VAL A 202 13.61 17.36 -28.83
CA VAL A 202 14.92 16.83 -29.25
C VAL A 202 15.29 17.37 -30.63
#